data_9e0f738408d6e5ceb02b465e45ca38e7
#
_entry.id   9e0f738408d6e5ceb02b465e45ca38e7
#
_cell.length_a   1.000
_cell.length_b   1.000
_cell.length_c   1.000
_cell.angle_alpha   90.00
_cell.angle_beta   90.00
_cell.angle_gamma   90.00
#
_symmetry.space_group_name_H-M   'P 1'
#
loop_
_entity.id
_entity.type
_entity.pdbx_description
1 polymer ?
#
loop_
_entity_poly.entity_id
_entity_poly.type
_entity_poly.pdbx_seq_one_letter_code
_entity_poly.pdbx_strand_id
1 'polypeptide(L)'
;MPNKPHKFDIKFWLAVDVQAKYILNGFPYMGKDENRCSISLGEFVTLKLAEPYLQQGRNITTDNFFTSIPLAKKLLAEKTTLVGTIRSNKRELPKLAKKEKDKMTLFSSHLYKSENCTLTVYKSKPNVKVLLLSTKYTGVQVEDNYVFQKPLLFIIKQSLVWASLTRRRSFRWTLQVFFNILDLAAINAWILHKECTGSKISRKEFIFYLAEELSGENKENICQRSDASFMSPSTSEVQKSCQVGYCKKNRSNNCCIHCKKIVCGKCTNKIQYICKKCAQ
;
A
#
# COMPACT_ATOMS: atom_id res chain seq x y z
N MET A 1 -14.45 -3.57 14.65
CA MET A 1 -15.17 -2.34 14.27
C MET A 1 -16.43 -2.76 13.54
N PRO A 2 -17.64 -2.51 14.08
CA PRO A 2 -18.89 -3.02 13.50
C PRO A 2 -19.21 -2.47 12.10
N ASN A 3 -18.72 -1.29 11.76
CA ASN A 3 -19.01 -0.60 10.50
C ASN A 3 -17.92 -0.74 9.42
N LYS A 4 -16.96 -1.65 9.57
CA LYS A 4 -15.95 -1.87 8.54
C LYS A 4 -16.55 -2.73 7.42
N PRO A 5 -16.55 -2.27 6.16
CA PRO A 5 -17.19 -2.99 5.05
C PRO A 5 -16.59 -4.36 4.77
N HIS A 6 -15.35 -4.61 5.25
CA HIS A 6 -14.66 -5.89 5.13
C HIS A 6 -14.19 -6.37 6.49
N LYS A 7 -14.68 -7.54 6.92
CA LYS A 7 -14.29 -8.17 8.20
C LYS A 7 -12.92 -8.83 8.17
N PHE A 8 -12.43 -9.20 7.00
CA PHE A 8 -11.18 -9.93 6.79
C PHE A 8 -10.27 -9.14 5.87
N ASP A 9 -9.32 -8.39 6.45
CA ASP A 9 -8.31 -7.64 5.71
C ASP A 9 -6.93 -8.06 6.20
N ILE A 10 -6.00 -8.25 5.27
CA ILE A 10 -4.58 -8.33 5.61
C ILE A 10 -4.04 -6.91 5.73
N LYS A 11 -3.42 -6.63 6.86
CA LYS A 11 -2.77 -5.35 7.13
C LYS A 11 -1.35 -5.38 6.57
N PHE A 12 -0.96 -4.34 5.84
CA PHE A 12 0.41 -4.11 5.43
C PHE A 12 1.07 -3.05 6.31
N TRP A 13 2.32 -3.29 6.67
CA TRP A 13 3.20 -2.31 7.25
C TRP A 13 4.06 -1.73 6.14
N LEU A 14 4.12 -0.40 6.03
CA LEU A 14 4.79 0.28 4.93
C LEU A 14 5.74 1.34 5.46
N ALA A 15 6.93 1.41 4.88
CA ALA A 15 7.83 2.54 4.94
C ALA A 15 7.68 3.37 3.66
N VAL A 16 7.47 4.66 3.81
CA VAL A 16 7.14 5.56 2.70
C VAL A 16 8.04 6.78 2.75
N ASP A 17 8.57 7.20 1.61
CA ASP A 17 9.29 8.46 1.51
C ASP A 17 8.39 9.64 1.82
N VAL A 18 8.89 10.55 2.64
CA VAL A 18 8.10 11.68 3.15
C VAL A 18 7.77 12.69 2.05
N GLN A 19 8.69 12.92 1.12
CA GLN A 19 8.54 13.92 0.06
C GLN A 19 7.81 13.36 -1.13
N ALA A 20 8.35 12.34 -1.76
CA ALA A 20 7.79 11.73 -2.97
C ALA A 20 6.56 10.86 -2.70
N LYS A 21 6.33 10.41 -1.44
CA LYS A 21 5.30 9.42 -1.08
C LYS A 21 5.53 8.04 -1.71
N TYR A 22 6.74 7.78 -2.18
CA TYR A 22 7.15 6.50 -2.74
C TYR A 22 7.25 5.45 -1.64
N ILE A 23 6.73 4.26 -1.90
CA ILE A 23 6.78 3.14 -0.96
C ILE A 23 8.13 2.47 -1.09
N LEU A 24 8.95 2.63 -0.04
CA LEU A 24 10.32 2.15 0.01
C LEU A 24 10.42 0.67 0.40
N ASN A 25 9.59 0.26 1.36
CA ASN A 25 9.61 -1.10 1.91
C ASN A 25 8.24 -1.45 2.49
N GLY A 26 7.89 -2.72 2.53
CA GLY A 26 6.64 -3.15 3.13
C GLY A 26 6.54 -4.65 3.32
N PHE A 27 5.73 -5.07 4.29
CA PHE A 27 5.43 -6.49 4.50
C PHE A 27 4.02 -6.68 5.10
N PRO A 28 3.37 -7.83 4.84
CA PRO A 28 2.07 -8.14 5.39
C PRO A 28 2.14 -8.48 6.88
N TYR A 29 1.13 -8.08 7.65
CA TYR A 29 0.97 -8.49 9.04
C TYR A 29 0.24 -9.84 9.11
N MET A 30 0.97 -10.89 9.45
CA MET A 30 0.45 -12.26 9.51
C MET A 30 0.01 -12.69 10.92
N GLY A 31 -0.09 -11.76 11.86
CA GLY A 31 -0.46 -12.05 13.24
C GLY A 31 0.73 -11.98 14.22
N LYS A 32 0.70 -12.85 15.22
CA LYS A 32 1.77 -12.91 16.23
C LYS A 32 3.03 -13.53 15.61
N ASP A 33 4.10 -12.77 15.57
CA ASP A 33 5.41 -13.25 15.09
C ASP A 33 6.19 -13.84 16.28
N GLU A 34 6.58 -15.09 16.18
CA GLU A 34 7.35 -15.81 17.20
C GLU A 34 8.77 -15.23 17.37
N ASN A 35 9.34 -14.69 16.30
CA ASN A 35 10.67 -14.06 16.30
C ASN A 35 10.70 -12.70 17.00
N ARG A 36 9.53 -12.20 17.47
CA ARG A 36 9.44 -10.85 18.07
C ARG A 36 10.15 -10.74 19.42
N CYS A 37 10.51 -11.85 20.08
CA CYS A 37 11.10 -11.84 21.43
C CYS A 37 10.46 -10.75 22.28
N SER A 38 10.66 -10.39 23.39
CA SER A 38 9.98 -9.40 24.28
C SER A 38 9.81 -7.95 23.73
N ILE A 39 10.06 -7.70 22.45
CA ILE A 39 10.00 -6.37 21.82
C ILE A 39 8.54 -5.97 21.50
N SER A 40 8.18 -4.68 21.64
CA SER A 40 6.86 -4.19 21.27
C SER A 40 6.62 -4.31 19.75
N LEU A 41 5.36 -4.54 19.33
CA LEU A 41 5.04 -4.67 17.91
C LEU A 41 5.47 -3.44 17.09
N GLY A 42 5.23 -2.23 17.61
CA GLY A 42 5.62 -1.00 16.91
C GLY A 42 7.13 -0.89 16.70
N GLU A 43 7.91 -1.27 17.71
CA GLU A 43 9.37 -1.27 17.64
C GLU A 43 9.90 -2.31 16.65
N PHE A 44 9.39 -3.55 16.72
CA PHE A 44 9.74 -4.61 15.78
C PHE A 44 9.48 -4.23 14.32
N VAL A 45 8.27 -3.74 14.04
CA VAL A 45 7.87 -3.31 12.70
C VAL A 45 8.75 -2.17 12.18
N THR A 46 9.04 -1.18 13.02
CA THR A 46 9.87 -0.04 12.61
C THR A 46 11.30 -0.47 12.29
N LEU A 47 11.91 -1.31 13.14
CA LEU A 47 13.26 -1.82 12.90
C LEU A 47 13.33 -2.66 11.62
N LYS A 48 12.37 -3.58 11.42
CA LYS A 48 12.31 -4.43 10.21
C LYS A 48 12.12 -3.61 8.92
N LEU A 49 11.29 -2.58 8.94
CA LEU A 49 11.10 -1.68 7.79
C LEU A 49 12.31 -0.78 7.54
N ALA A 50 13.01 -0.37 8.60
CA ALA A 50 14.14 0.52 8.54
C ALA A 50 15.46 -0.16 8.16
N GLU A 51 15.55 -1.48 8.33
CA GLU A 51 16.78 -2.27 8.17
C GLU A 51 17.62 -1.89 6.92
N PRO A 52 17.04 -1.76 5.70
CA PRO A 52 17.82 -1.39 4.50
C PRO A 52 18.34 0.05 4.51
N TYR A 53 17.88 0.88 5.43
CA TYR A 53 18.13 2.33 5.46
C TYR A 53 18.90 2.78 6.70
N LEU A 54 19.30 1.84 7.56
CA LEU A 54 20.12 2.12 8.74
C LEU A 54 21.52 2.56 8.36
N GLN A 55 22.22 3.22 9.28
CA GLN A 55 23.60 3.72 9.15
C GLN A 55 23.85 4.76 8.05
N GLN A 56 22.79 5.22 7.38
CA GLN A 56 22.89 6.21 6.28
C GLN A 56 22.58 7.65 6.73
N GLY A 57 22.51 7.92 8.03
CA GLY A 57 22.19 9.25 8.55
C GLY A 57 20.75 9.71 8.27
N ARG A 58 19.85 8.79 7.96
CA ARG A 58 18.45 9.09 7.62
C ARG A 58 17.61 9.42 8.84
N ASN A 59 16.49 10.09 8.60
CA ASN A 59 15.49 10.39 9.63
C ASN A 59 14.21 9.59 9.38
N ILE A 60 13.74 8.89 10.42
CA ILE A 60 12.49 8.15 10.40
C ILE A 60 11.42 8.96 11.15
N THR A 61 10.26 9.09 10.54
CA THR A 61 9.10 9.71 11.17
C THR A 61 8.05 8.66 11.48
N THR A 62 7.58 8.65 12.73
CA THR A 62 6.64 7.64 13.21
C THR A 62 5.46 8.27 13.97
N ASP A 63 4.34 7.58 13.93
CA ASP A 63 3.15 7.90 14.72
C ASP A 63 3.30 7.34 16.16
N ASN A 64 2.36 7.70 17.01
CA ASN A 64 2.32 7.36 18.43
C ASN A 64 2.23 5.85 18.73
N PHE A 65 1.83 5.03 17.78
CA PHE A 65 1.82 3.57 17.91
C PHE A 65 3.23 2.99 17.91
N PHE A 66 4.09 3.52 17.05
CA PHE A 66 5.45 3.02 16.82
C PHE A 66 6.46 3.69 17.76
N THR A 67 6.28 4.98 18.05
CA THR A 67 7.27 5.79 18.78
C THR A 67 7.45 5.32 20.22
N SER A 68 8.71 5.07 20.61
CA SER A 68 9.12 4.78 21.97
C SER A 68 10.55 5.24 22.22
N ILE A 69 10.92 5.50 23.50
CA ILE A 69 12.28 5.87 23.85
C ILE A 69 13.28 4.73 23.56
N PRO A 70 12.99 3.44 23.85
CA PRO A 70 13.88 2.35 23.48
C PRO A 70 14.14 2.29 21.96
N LEU A 71 13.11 2.44 21.13
CA LEU A 71 13.26 2.48 19.68
C LEU A 71 14.14 3.65 19.24
N ALA A 72 13.93 4.86 19.81
CA ALA A 72 14.71 6.05 19.50
C ALA A 72 16.21 5.84 19.79
N LYS A 73 16.54 5.21 20.93
CA LYS A 73 17.92 4.88 21.30
C LYS A 73 18.55 3.86 20.36
N LYS A 74 17.83 2.79 20.00
CA LYS A 74 18.31 1.76 19.05
C LYS A 74 18.60 2.35 17.66
N LEU A 75 17.68 3.15 17.13
CA LEU A 75 17.88 3.81 15.83
C LEU A 75 19.04 4.78 15.87
N LEU A 76 19.21 5.52 16.95
CA LEU A 76 20.34 6.45 17.10
C LEU A 76 21.68 5.72 17.14
N ALA A 77 21.78 4.56 17.79
CA ALA A 77 22.96 3.69 17.76
C ALA A 77 23.32 3.27 16.32
N GLU A 78 22.31 3.09 15.45
CA GLU A 78 22.46 2.81 14.04
C GLU A 78 22.55 4.09 13.17
N LYS A 79 23.02 5.20 13.72
CA LYS A 79 23.16 6.49 13.02
C LYS A 79 21.89 6.97 12.32
N THR A 80 20.73 6.56 12.80
CA THR A 80 19.42 6.90 12.24
C THR A 80 18.63 7.69 13.27
N THR A 81 18.10 8.83 12.89
CA THR A 81 17.32 9.68 13.79
C THR A 81 15.83 9.35 13.73
N LEU A 82 15.13 9.60 14.83
CA LEU A 82 13.69 9.40 14.96
C LEU A 82 13.00 10.72 15.31
N VAL A 83 11.88 10.98 14.65
CA VAL A 83 10.94 12.04 15.04
C VAL A 83 9.54 11.45 15.05
N GLY A 84 8.80 11.58 16.13
CA GLY A 84 7.45 11.01 16.17
C GLY A 84 6.62 11.48 17.37
N THR A 85 5.30 11.39 17.22
CA THR A 85 4.41 11.58 18.38
C THR A 85 4.52 10.38 19.31
N ILE A 86 4.46 10.60 20.61
CA ILE A 86 4.53 9.53 21.62
C ILE A 86 3.31 9.58 22.56
N ARG A 87 2.81 8.42 22.95
CA ARG A 87 1.66 8.32 23.86
C ARG A 87 2.05 8.76 25.27
N SER A 88 1.19 9.55 25.92
CA SER A 88 1.41 10.04 27.29
C SER A 88 1.48 8.93 28.35
N ASN A 89 0.91 7.74 28.07
CA ASN A 89 0.90 6.62 29.01
C ASN A 89 2.20 5.77 29.01
N LYS A 90 3.20 6.13 28.21
CA LYS A 90 4.49 5.41 28.19
C LYS A 90 5.20 5.56 29.54
N ARG A 91 5.74 4.45 30.07
CA ARG A 91 6.36 4.40 31.41
C ARG A 91 7.62 5.26 31.50
N GLU A 92 8.36 5.36 30.42
CA GLU A 92 9.65 6.03 30.31
C GLU A 92 9.55 7.56 30.32
N LEU A 93 8.33 8.10 30.15
CA LEU A 93 8.13 9.55 30.12
C LEU A 93 8.19 10.18 31.52
N PRO A 94 8.72 11.42 31.66
CA PRO A 94 8.72 12.17 32.90
C PRO A 94 7.32 12.31 33.46
N LYS A 95 7.19 12.24 34.79
CA LYS A 95 5.88 12.39 35.49
C LYS A 95 5.22 13.72 35.12
N LEU A 96 5.99 14.80 34.94
CA LEU A 96 5.50 16.13 34.57
C LEU A 96 4.88 16.16 33.18
N ALA A 97 5.43 15.40 32.23
CA ALA A 97 4.86 15.28 30.89
C ALA A 97 3.52 14.52 30.87
N LYS A 98 3.30 13.62 31.82
CA LYS A 98 2.08 12.79 31.95
C LYS A 98 0.91 13.49 32.61
N LYS A 99 1.15 14.52 33.44
CA LYS A 99 0.08 15.18 34.18
C LYS A 99 -0.98 15.79 33.29
N GLU A 100 -2.22 15.33 33.43
CA GLU A 100 -3.38 15.84 32.67
C GLU A 100 -3.78 17.24 33.13
N LYS A 101 -3.75 17.46 34.44
CA LYS A 101 -4.05 18.76 35.07
C LYS A 101 -2.75 19.50 35.36
N ASP A 102 -2.28 20.28 34.43
CA ASP A 102 -1.14 21.17 34.60
C ASP A 102 -1.52 22.62 34.36
N LYS A 103 -0.65 23.52 34.85
CA LYS A 103 -0.79 24.97 34.68
C LYS A 103 -0.30 25.46 33.30
N MET A 104 -0.15 24.58 32.30
CA MET A 104 0.25 25.00 30.97
C MET A 104 -0.83 25.88 30.32
N THR A 105 -0.43 27.02 29.82
CA THR A 105 -1.28 27.88 28.99
C THR A 105 -1.59 27.23 27.65
N LEU A 106 -2.72 27.60 27.02
CA LEU A 106 -3.04 27.18 25.69
C LEU A 106 -1.96 27.63 24.70
N PHE A 107 -1.65 26.77 23.73
CA PHE A 107 -0.62 27.01 22.71
C PHE A 107 0.80 27.16 23.25
N SER A 108 1.06 26.82 24.51
CA SER A 108 2.40 26.77 25.07
C SER A 108 3.06 25.43 24.83
N SER A 109 4.40 25.42 24.90
CA SER A 109 5.20 24.20 24.80
C SER A 109 6.23 24.13 25.92
N HIS A 110 6.45 22.90 26.44
CA HIS A 110 7.53 22.58 27.35
C HIS A 110 8.49 21.61 26.72
N LEU A 111 9.77 21.87 26.88
CA LEU A 111 10.86 21.06 26.36
C LEU A 111 11.54 20.30 27.48
N TYR A 112 11.63 18.99 27.33
CA TYR A 112 12.43 18.12 28.20
C TYR A 112 13.58 17.56 27.37
N LYS A 113 14.80 17.80 27.82
CA LYS A 113 16.00 17.32 27.12
C LYS A 113 16.65 16.20 27.92
N SER A 114 17.03 15.15 27.24
CA SER A 114 17.91 14.09 27.71
C SER A 114 19.15 14.08 26.82
N GLU A 115 20.18 13.31 27.17
CA GLU A 115 21.45 13.24 26.41
C GLU A 115 21.23 12.97 24.91
N ASN A 116 20.31 12.06 24.60
CA ASN A 116 20.12 11.54 23.24
C ASN A 116 18.75 11.86 22.63
N CYS A 117 17.86 12.51 23.34
CA CYS A 117 16.52 12.81 22.84
C CYS A 117 15.90 14.05 23.49
N THR A 118 15.03 14.68 22.75
CA THR A 118 14.24 15.83 23.15
C THR A 118 12.76 15.46 23.11
N LEU A 119 12.05 15.70 24.21
CA LEU A 119 10.62 15.55 24.32
C LEU A 119 9.97 16.92 24.38
N THR A 120 9.15 17.23 23.41
CA THR A 120 8.34 18.44 23.38
C THR A 120 6.91 18.12 23.77
N VAL A 121 6.37 18.83 24.74
CA VAL A 121 4.97 18.74 25.15
C VAL A 121 4.27 20.02 24.73
N TYR A 122 3.32 19.93 23.82
CA TYR A 122 2.56 21.05 23.28
C TYR A 122 1.09 20.95 23.67
N LYS A 123 0.50 22.01 24.21
CA LYS A 123 -0.90 22.07 24.59
C LYS A 123 -1.73 22.70 23.46
N SER A 124 -2.37 21.87 22.67
CA SER A 124 -3.16 22.29 21.50
C SER A 124 -4.59 22.71 21.86
N LYS A 125 -5.17 22.10 22.90
CA LYS A 125 -6.54 22.37 23.40
C LYS A 125 -6.55 22.27 24.93
N PRO A 126 -7.58 22.76 25.63
CA PRO A 126 -7.62 22.74 27.10
C PRO A 126 -7.29 21.36 27.70
N ASN A 127 -7.77 20.29 27.11
CA ASN A 127 -7.61 18.92 27.61
C ASN A 127 -6.77 18.02 26.67
N VAL A 128 -6.09 18.59 25.65
CA VAL A 128 -5.32 17.82 24.68
C VAL A 128 -3.89 18.31 24.60
N LYS A 129 -2.97 17.40 24.89
CA LYS A 129 -1.53 17.59 24.71
C LYS A 129 -1.01 16.69 23.61
N VAL A 130 -0.10 17.23 22.83
CA VAL A 130 0.69 16.47 21.84
C VAL A 130 2.11 16.34 22.38
N LEU A 131 2.58 15.12 22.50
CA LEU A 131 3.94 14.82 22.92
C LEU A 131 4.73 14.39 21.69
N LEU A 132 5.84 15.07 21.43
CA LEU A 132 6.73 14.83 20.31
C LEU A 132 8.09 14.41 20.82
N LEU A 133 8.56 13.22 20.41
CA LEU A 133 9.90 12.72 20.67
C LEU A 133 10.78 12.96 19.44
N SER A 134 11.98 13.48 19.64
CA SER A 134 12.96 13.70 18.57
C SER A 134 14.36 13.34 19.04
N THR A 135 15.12 12.62 18.20
CA THR A 135 16.57 12.45 18.33
C THR A 135 17.32 13.28 17.31
N LYS A 136 16.63 13.92 16.35
CA LYS A 136 17.20 14.76 15.31
C LYS A 136 17.44 16.20 15.78
N TYR A 137 16.47 16.74 16.55
CA TYR A 137 16.48 18.14 16.95
C TYR A 137 16.83 18.24 18.43
N THR A 138 17.94 18.87 18.73
CA THR A 138 18.45 19.07 20.11
C THR A 138 17.97 20.35 20.77
N GLY A 139 17.29 21.22 20.02
CA GLY A 139 16.75 22.49 20.49
C GLY A 139 15.48 22.90 19.76
N VAL A 140 14.77 23.86 20.33
CA VAL A 140 13.62 24.50 19.73
C VAL A 140 14.04 25.87 19.19
N GLN A 141 13.89 26.09 17.89
CA GLN A 141 13.91 27.43 17.32
C GLN A 141 12.48 27.94 17.29
N VAL A 142 12.22 29.03 18.01
CA VAL A 142 10.95 29.76 17.96
C VAL A 142 11.11 30.78 16.82
N GLU A 143 10.43 30.57 15.71
CA GLU A 143 10.27 31.61 14.71
C GLU A 143 9.12 32.53 15.15
N ASP A 144 9.38 33.82 15.20
CA ASP A 144 8.43 34.84 15.64
C ASP A 144 7.09 34.73 14.90
N ASN A 145 6.02 34.66 15.70
CA ASN A 145 4.60 34.63 15.36
C ASN A 145 3.90 33.28 15.07
N TYR A 146 4.57 32.14 14.94
CA TYR A 146 3.90 30.85 14.96
C TYR A 146 4.70 29.86 15.80
N VAL A 147 4.18 29.52 16.99
CA VAL A 147 4.76 28.51 17.89
C VAL A 147 4.56 27.08 17.33
N PHE A 148 4.78 26.92 16.02
CA PHE A 148 4.84 25.61 15.39
C PHE A 148 6.31 25.22 15.23
N GLN A 149 6.77 24.39 16.15
CA GLN A 149 8.09 23.79 16.03
C GLN A 149 8.19 23.02 14.71
N LYS A 150 9.28 23.19 13.96
CA LYS A 150 9.55 22.47 12.71
C LYS A 150 9.17 20.97 12.75
N PRO A 151 9.39 20.22 13.85
CA PRO A 151 8.94 18.82 13.98
C PRO A 151 7.42 18.64 13.96
N LEU A 152 6.64 19.55 14.53
CA LEU A 152 5.18 19.42 14.60
C LEU A 152 4.54 19.68 13.23
N LEU A 153 5.07 20.65 12.47
CA LEU A 153 4.62 20.94 11.11
C LEU A 153 4.90 19.78 10.15
N PHE A 154 6.00 19.06 10.36
CA PHE A 154 6.40 17.92 9.57
C PHE A 154 5.44 16.72 9.76
N ILE A 155 5.01 16.44 10.99
CA ILE A 155 4.07 15.35 11.30
C ILE A 155 2.65 15.65 10.81
N ILE A 156 2.18 16.89 10.93
CA ILE A 156 0.83 17.31 10.50
C ILE A 156 0.70 17.20 8.97
N LYS A 157 1.76 17.48 8.22
CA LYS A 157 1.75 17.31 6.74
C LYS A 157 1.73 15.86 6.27
N GLN A 158 2.03 14.87 7.12
CA GLN A 158 2.12 13.47 6.74
C GLN A 158 0.82 12.65 6.85
N SER A 159 -0.23 13.16 7.49
CA SER A 159 -1.48 12.43 7.65
C SER A 159 -2.37 12.37 6.40
N LEU A 160 -1.83 12.58 5.20
CA LEU A 160 -2.59 12.52 3.96
C LEU A 160 -2.70 11.09 3.41
N VAL A 161 -3.75 10.46 3.83
CA VAL A 161 -4.77 9.69 3.08
C VAL A 161 -4.28 8.88 1.88
N TRP A 162 -4.10 7.60 2.11
CA TRP A 162 -4.12 6.59 1.07
C TRP A 162 -5.57 6.21 0.76
N ALA A 163 -6.16 6.80 -0.28
CA ALA A 163 -7.42 6.32 -0.83
C ALA A 163 -7.10 5.21 -1.84
N SER A 164 -7.56 3.99 -1.58
CA SER A 164 -7.53 2.90 -2.56
C SER A 164 -8.34 3.29 -3.80
N LEU A 165 -7.74 3.12 -5.00
CA LEU A 165 -8.42 3.37 -6.28
C LEU A 165 -9.34 2.22 -6.66
N THR A 166 -9.03 1.00 -6.20
CA THR A 166 -9.76 -0.20 -6.54
C THR A 166 -10.71 -0.61 -5.43
N ARG A 167 -11.83 0.13 -5.29
CA ARG A 167 -12.92 -0.25 -4.39
C ARG A 167 -13.74 -1.37 -5.04
N ARG A 168 -13.18 -2.59 -5.13
CA ARG A 168 -13.95 -3.75 -5.57
C ARG A 168 -14.66 -4.40 -4.39
N ARG A 169 -15.97 -4.62 -4.52
CA ARG A 169 -16.76 -5.44 -3.61
C ARG A 169 -16.48 -6.92 -3.88
N SER A 170 -15.33 -7.42 -3.47
CA SER A 170 -15.01 -8.84 -3.51
C SER A 170 -15.09 -9.41 -2.10
N PHE A 171 -15.87 -10.49 -1.92
CA PHE A 171 -15.90 -11.24 -0.66
C PHE A 171 -14.70 -12.20 -0.51
N ARG A 172 -13.85 -12.32 -1.53
CA ARG A 172 -12.65 -13.16 -1.51
C ARG A 172 -11.45 -12.33 -1.05
N TRP A 173 -10.96 -12.60 0.15
CA TRP A 173 -9.83 -11.88 0.75
C TRP A 173 -8.55 -11.94 -0.10
N THR A 174 -8.29 -13.07 -0.79
CA THR A 174 -7.13 -13.24 -1.67
C THR A 174 -7.11 -12.25 -2.83
N LEU A 175 -8.26 -12.03 -3.47
CA LEU A 175 -8.39 -11.02 -4.53
C LEU A 175 -8.18 -9.61 -4.00
N GLN A 176 -8.63 -9.34 -2.79
CA GLN A 176 -8.45 -8.02 -2.17
C GLN A 176 -6.97 -7.74 -1.88
N VAL A 177 -6.24 -8.74 -1.37
CA VAL A 177 -4.79 -8.63 -1.17
C VAL A 177 -4.07 -8.40 -2.50
N PHE A 178 -4.41 -9.15 -3.53
CA PHE A 178 -3.84 -8.99 -4.86
C PHE A 178 -4.04 -7.56 -5.40
N PHE A 179 -5.27 -7.04 -5.34
CA PHE A 179 -5.55 -5.68 -5.79
C PHE A 179 -4.87 -4.62 -4.92
N ASN A 180 -4.73 -4.84 -3.62
CA ASN A 180 -3.97 -3.93 -2.76
C ASN A 180 -2.49 -3.87 -3.18
N ILE A 181 -1.88 -5.00 -3.51
CA ILE A 181 -0.50 -5.05 -4.02
C ILE A 181 -0.37 -4.31 -5.35
N LEU A 182 -1.31 -4.53 -6.27
CA LEU A 182 -1.35 -3.80 -7.55
C LEU A 182 -1.51 -2.29 -7.35
N ASP A 183 -2.37 -1.86 -6.42
CA ASP A 183 -2.53 -0.43 -6.09
C ASP A 183 -1.22 0.17 -5.58
N LEU A 184 -0.49 -0.52 -4.70
CA LEU A 184 0.80 -0.07 -4.20
C LEU A 184 1.84 0.03 -5.33
N ALA A 185 1.91 -0.96 -6.20
CA ALA A 185 2.78 -0.96 -7.38
C ALA A 185 2.45 0.19 -8.34
N ALA A 186 1.17 0.39 -8.65
CA ALA A 186 0.69 1.46 -9.52
C ALA A 186 0.97 2.87 -8.95
N ILE A 187 0.90 3.02 -7.62
CA ILE A 187 1.28 4.27 -6.95
C ILE A 187 2.78 4.54 -7.16
N ASN A 188 3.63 3.56 -6.94
CA ASN A 188 5.06 3.70 -7.12
C ASN A 188 5.43 3.98 -8.59
N ALA A 189 4.81 3.28 -9.53
CA ALA A 189 5.00 3.51 -10.97
C ALA A 189 4.59 4.94 -11.37
N TRP A 190 3.44 5.43 -10.90
CA TRP A 190 3.01 6.80 -11.15
C TRP A 190 3.97 7.85 -10.60
N ILE A 191 4.49 7.64 -9.37
CA ILE A 191 5.46 8.55 -8.75
C ILE A 191 6.75 8.58 -9.56
N LEU A 192 7.29 7.41 -9.94
CA LEU A 192 8.49 7.33 -10.78
C LEU A 192 8.28 8.01 -12.14
N HIS A 193 7.17 7.73 -12.81
CA HIS A 193 6.83 8.39 -14.07
C HIS A 193 6.81 9.91 -13.91
N LYS A 194 6.14 10.41 -12.87
CA LYS A 194 6.05 11.85 -12.60
C LYS A 194 7.43 12.49 -12.34
N GLU A 195 8.28 11.84 -11.53
CA GLU A 195 9.61 12.35 -11.21
C GLU A 195 10.56 12.29 -12.42
N CYS A 196 10.47 11.24 -13.25
CA CYS A 196 11.32 11.10 -14.44
C CYS A 196 10.90 12.00 -15.62
N THR A 197 9.60 12.17 -15.82
CA THR A 197 9.07 12.92 -16.99
C THR A 197 8.72 14.37 -16.69
N GLY A 198 8.63 14.75 -15.41
CA GLY A 198 8.09 16.06 -15.00
C GLY A 198 6.59 16.22 -15.28
N SER A 199 5.90 15.19 -15.73
CA SER A 199 4.49 15.21 -16.11
C SER A 199 3.58 15.51 -14.92
N LYS A 200 2.58 16.36 -15.12
CA LYS A 200 1.56 16.68 -14.13
C LYS A 200 0.32 15.77 -14.23
N ILE A 201 0.44 14.63 -14.89
CA ILE A 201 -0.67 13.68 -15.06
C ILE A 201 -1.23 13.23 -13.72
N SER A 202 -2.54 13.13 -13.61
CA SER A 202 -3.19 12.60 -12.41
C SER A 202 -2.95 11.09 -12.30
N ARG A 203 -2.98 10.56 -11.05
CA ARG A 203 -2.84 9.11 -10.82
C ARG A 203 -3.90 8.29 -11.57
N LYS A 204 -5.14 8.80 -11.67
CA LYS A 204 -6.23 8.12 -12.38
C LYS A 204 -5.94 8.00 -13.88
N GLU A 205 -5.51 9.07 -14.51
CA GLU A 205 -5.16 9.10 -15.93
C GLU A 205 -3.96 8.21 -16.23
N PHE A 206 -2.91 8.29 -15.39
CA PHE A 206 -1.73 7.42 -15.53
C PHE A 206 -2.11 5.94 -15.52
N ILE A 207 -2.92 5.49 -14.55
CA ILE A 207 -3.34 4.10 -14.45
C ILE A 207 -4.21 3.70 -15.65
N PHE A 208 -5.04 4.61 -16.16
CA PHE A 208 -5.85 4.36 -17.35
C PHE A 208 -4.95 4.12 -18.58
N TYR A 209 -4.00 5.02 -18.85
CA TYR A 209 -3.05 4.84 -19.97
C TYR A 209 -2.19 3.59 -19.82
N LEU A 210 -1.67 3.31 -18.63
CA LEU A 210 -0.93 2.08 -18.35
C LEU A 210 -1.77 0.83 -18.65
N ALA A 211 -3.04 0.83 -18.28
CA ALA A 211 -3.94 -0.29 -18.57
C ALA A 211 -4.22 -0.45 -20.07
N GLU A 212 -4.31 0.65 -20.83
CA GLU A 212 -4.45 0.61 -22.30
C GLU A 212 -3.20 0.03 -22.97
N GLU A 213 -2.01 0.50 -22.60
CA GLU A 213 -0.74 -0.02 -23.11
C GLU A 213 -0.59 -1.53 -22.85
N LEU A 214 -0.73 -1.95 -21.61
CA LEU A 214 -0.64 -3.36 -21.21
C LEU A 214 -1.69 -4.23 -21.92
N SER A 215 -2.87 -3.69 -22.21
CA SER A 215 -3.90 -4.42 -22.97
C SER A 215 -3.59 -4.50 -24.47
N GLY A 216 -2.91 -3.49 -25.04
CA GLY A 216 -2.44 -3.45 -26.43
C GLY A 216 -1.37 -4.50 -26.68
N GLU A 217 -0.32 -4.53 -25.86
CA GLU A 217 0.76 -5.53 -25.93
C GLU A 217 0.24 -6.96 -25.83
N ASN A 218 -0.75 -7.22 -24.98
CA ASN A 218 -1.36 -8.54 -24.87
C ASN A 218 -2.13 -8.95 -26.14
N LYS A 219 -2.74 -8.02 -26.85
CA LYS A 219 -3.43 -8.34 -28.12
C LYS A 219 -2.43 -8.76 -29.21
N GLU A 220 -1.31 -8.07 -29.30
CA GLU A 220 -0.24 -8.42 -30.24
C GLU A 220 0.41 -9.76 -29.93
N ASN A 221 0.71 -10.03 -28.66
CA ASN A 221 1.25 -11.32 -28.19
C ASN A 221 0.28 -12.50 -28.38
N ILE A 222 -1.03 -12.28 -28.32
CA ILE A 222 -2.04 -13.31 -28.59
C ILE A 222 -2.14 -13.56 -30.10
N CYS A 223 -2.04 -12.54 -30.93
CA CYS A 223 -1.97 -12.73 -32.40
C CYS A 223 -0.71 -13.49 -32.80
N GLN A 224 0.47 -13.14 -32.32
CA GLN A 224 1.72 -13.85 -32.63
C GLN A 224 1.75 -15.31 -32.13
N ARG A 225 1.06 -15.63 -31.01
CA ARG A 225 0.91 -17.01 -30.54
C ARG A 225 -0.09 -17.82 -31.36
N SER A 226 -1.05 -17.18 -32.02
CA SER A 226 -1.98 -17.87 -32.92
C SER A 226 -1.34 -18.30 -34.26
N ASP A 227 -0.27 -17.63 -34.69
CA ASP A 227 0.42 -17.94 -35.92
C ASP A 227 1.54 -19.00 -35.76
N ALA A 228 1.98 -19.27 -34.53
CA ALA A 228 3.07 -20.22 -34.24
C ALA A 228 2.64 -21.63 -33.83
N SER A 229 1.33 -21.93 -33.74
CA SER A 229 0.85 -23.24 -33.30
C SER A 229 0.02 -23.98 -34.33
N PHE A 230 0.63 -24.21 -35.49
CA PHE A 230 0.21 -25.29 -36.39
C PHE A 230 1.24 -26.42 -36.32
N MET A 231 1.31 -27.15 -35.20
CA MET A 231 1.87 -28.50 -35.17
C MET A 231 1.55 -29.22 -33.85
N SER A 232 0.76 -30.30 -34.02
CA SER A 232 0.64 -31.52 -33.20
C SER A 232 -0.23 -31.52 -31.91
N PRO A 233 -1.14 -32.50 -31.80
CA PRO A 233 -2.05 -32.64 -30.67
C PRO A 233 -1.54 -33.67 -29.67
N SER A 234 -1.36 -33.26 -28.42
CA SER A 234 -1.43 -34.21 -27.30
C SER A 234 -1.62 -33.45 -25.98
N THR A 235 -2.88 -33.26 -25.61
CA THR A 235 -3.34 -33.21 -24.21
C THR A 235 -4.85 -33.11 -24.20
N SER A 236 -5.52 -33.84 -23.34
CA SER A 236 -6.96 -33.98 -23.15
C SER A 236 -7.68 -32.63 -23.05
N GLU A 237 -8.11 -32.06 -24.20
CA GLU A 237 -8.92 -30.85 -24.19
C GLU A 237 -10.32 -31.14 -23.70
N VAL A 238 -10.72 -30.43 -22.65
CA VAL A 238 -12.08 -30.43 -22.14
C VAL A 238 -13.03 -29.92 -23.22
N GLN A 239 -13.80 -30.83 -23.80
CA GLN A 239 -14.81 -30.52 -24.83
C GLN A 239 -15.79 -29.45 -24.33
N LYS A 240 -16.00 -28.43 -25.13
CA LYS A 240 -16.90 -27.32 -24.82
C LYS A 240 -18.30 -27.58 -25.42
N SER A 241 -19.34 -27.01 -24.80
CA SER A 241 -20.73 -27.16 -25.27
C SER A 241 -20.97 -26.41 -26.57
N CYS A 242 -21.80 -27.01 -27.48
CA CYS A 242 -22.19 -26.39 -28.72
C CYS A 242 -22.92 -25.04 -28.50
N GLN A 243 -22.53 -24.03 -29.29
CA GLN A 243 -23.03 -22.64 -29.18
C GLN A 243 -24.04 -22.26 -30.27
N VAL A 244 -24.51 -23.22 -31.05
CA VAL A 244 -25.46 -22.98 -32.18
C VAL A 244 -26.88 -23.11 -31.68
N GLY A 245 -27.64 -22.02 -31.71
CA GLY A 245 -29.06 -22.00 -31.33
C GLY A 245 -29.31 -22.52 -29.91
N TYR A 246 -30.27 -23.44 -29.77
CA TYR A 246 -30.64 -24.07 -28.49
C TYR A 246 -29.85 -25.34 -28.17
N CYS A 247 -28.84 -25.71 -29.01
CA CYS A 247 -28.06 -26.93 -28.83
C CYS A 247 -27.00 -26.77 -27.76
N LYS A 248 -27.36 -26.87 -26.49
CA LYS A 248 -26.41 -26.80 -25.33
C LYS A 248 -25.97 -28.19 -24.82
N LYS A 249 -26.51 -29.28 -25.36
CA LYS A 249 -26.29 -30.64 -24.83
C LYS A 249 -25.07 -31.35 -25.40
N ASN A 250 -24.65 -31.06 -26.64
CA ASN A 250 -23.55 -31.75 -27.29
C ASN A 250 -22.24 -30.99 -27.07
N ARG A 251 -21.19 -31.71 -26.75
CA ARG A 251 -19.84 -31.16 -26.60
C ARG A 251 -19.01 -31.39 -27.85
N SER A 252 -18.15 -30.47 -28.22
CA SER A 252 -17.28 -30.53 -29.38
C SER A 252 -16.08 -29.61 -29.21
N ASN A 253 -14.99 -29.92 -29.94
CA ASN A 253 -13.84 -29.05 -30.06
C ASN A 253 -13.83 -28.30 -31.40
N ASN A 254 -14.82 -28.57 -32.31
CA ASN A 254 -14.89 -27.96 -33.62
C ASN A 254 -15.54 -26.58 -33.58
N CYS A 255 -14.94 -25.63 -34.31
CA CYS A 255 -15.45 -24.26 -34.43
C CYS A 255 -15.96 -23.98 -35.83
N CYS A 256 -17.00 -23.17 -35.96
CA CYS A 256 -17.46 -22.63 -37.24
C CYS A 256 -16.40 -21.72 -37.83
N ILE A 257 -16.06 -21.92 -39.11
CA ILE A 257 -15.02 -21.14 -39.83
C ILE A 257 -15.41 -19.65 -39.88
N HIS A 258 -16.69 -19.34 -40.04
CA HIS A 258 -17.15 -17.97 -40.21
C HIS A 258 -17.33 -17.23 -38.88
N CYS A 259 -18.13 -17.81 -37.94
CA CYS A 259 -18.47 -17.09 -36.70
C CYS A 259 -17.66 -17.54 -35.46
N LYS A 260 -16.68 -18.46 -35.63
CA LYS A 260 -15.81 -19.00 -34.54
C LYS A 260 -16.52 -19.64 -33.36
N LYS A 261 -17.84 -19.88 -33.44
CA LYS A 261 -18.61 -20.55 -32.41
C LYS A 261 -18.37 -22.05 -32.42
N ILE A 262 -18.40 -22.68 -31.24
CA ILE A 262 -18.26 -24.13 -31.11
C ILE A 262 -19.49 -24.83 -31.69
N VAL A 263 -19.28 -25.80 -32.56
CA VAL A 263 -20.30 -26.53 -33.30
C VAL A 263 -20.15 -28.03 -33.09
N CYS A 264 -21.24 -28.72 -32.74
CA CYS A 264 -21.26 -30.18 -32.70
C CYS A 264 -21.64 -30.78 -34.06
N GLY A 265 -21.35 -32.06 -34.27
CA GLY A 265 -21.63 -32.75 -35.55
C GLY A 265 -23.08 -32.68 -36.04
N LYS A 266 -24.05 -32.54 -35.13
CA LYS A 266 -25.46 -32.35 -35.48
C LYS A 266 -25.82 -30.95 -35.99
N CYS A 267 -25.02 -29.95 -35.61
CA CYS A 267 -25.22 -28.54 -35.96
C CYS A 267 -24.24 -28.06 -37.05
N THR A 268 -23.40 -28.93 -37.54
CA THR A 268 -22.40 -28.65 -38.60
C THR A 268 -22.97 -29.06 -39.98
N ASN A 269 -22.67 -28.29 -41.02
CA ASN A 269 -22.91 -28.74 -42.41
C ASN A 269 -21.73 -29.61 -42.82
N LYS A 270 -21.98 -30.80 -43.42
CA LYS A 270 -21.01 -31.89 -43.55
C LYS A 270 -19.79 -31.64 -44.46
N ILE A 271 -19.72 -30.54 -45.16
CA ILE A 271 -18.64 -30.25 -46.13
C ILE A 271 -17.58 -29.30 -45.59
N GLN A 272 -17.94 -28.40 -44.72
CA GLN A 272 -17.03 -27.49 -43.98
C GLN A 272 -17.64 -27.20 -42.63
N TYR A 273 -16.83 -26.98 -41.57
CA TYR A 273 -17.33 -26.65 -40.23
C TYR A 273 -18.01 -25.27 -40.22
N ILE A 274 -19.09 -25.13 -40.94
CA ILE A 274 -19.94 -23.95 -41.04
C ILE A 274 -21.21 -24.23 -40.20
N CYS A 275 -21.61 -23.32 -39.33
CA CYS A 275 -22.85 -23.50 -38.61
C CYS A 275 -24.06 -23.31 -39.55
N LYS A 276 -25.20 -23.99 -39.25
CA LYS A 276 -26.41 -23.90 -40.08
C LYS A 276 -26.97 -22.48 -40.26
N LYS A 277 -26.66 -21.53 -39.34
CA LYS A 277 -27.01 -20.12 -39.49
C LYS A 277 -26.13 -19.35 -40.46
N CYS A 278 -24.87 -19.72 -40.63
CA CYS A 278 -23.96 -19.10 -41.60
C CYS A 278 -23.95 -19.79 -42.95
N ALA A 279 -24.67 -20.90 -43.08
CA ALA A 279 -24.83 -21.66 -44.31
C ALA A 279 -26.08 -21.26 -45.12
N GLN A 280 -26.88 -20.34 -44.63
CA GLN A 280 -27.96 -19.63 -45.33
C GLN A 280 -27.39 -18.34 -45.88
#